data_cc619a7c2c130b6280ee085d5e5ab925
#
_entry.id   cc619a7c2c130b6280ee085d5e5ab925
#
_cell.length_a   1.000
_cell.length_b   1.000
_cell.length_c   1.000
_cell.angle_alpha   90.00
_cell.angle_beta   90.00
_cell.angle_gamma   90.00
#
_symmetry.space_group_name_H-M   'P 1'
#
loop_
_entity.id
_entity.type
_entity.pdbx_description
1 polymer ?
#
loop_
_entity_poly.entity_id
_entity_poly.type
_entity_poly.pdbx_seq_one_letter_code
_entity_poly.pdbx_strand_id
1 'polypeptide(L)'
;MGGAAGAGGHEGYGAGQAATTGQSSAPRAVFARPVQGVFDSYITVQGALAQDSLKGVATGATAMAKAIQGDSTKTLLPKVAQQTQALANAKDIASARNAFKSLSDSLIQYLKDQKVPAGSYYVAYCPMSKASWLQTDKTIMNPYMGKGMIHCGQIKS
;
A
#
# COMPACT_ATOMS: atom_id res chain seq x y z
N MET A 1 14.08 -12.46 -33.07
CA MET A 1 13.77 -12.49 -32.44
C MET A 1 13.52 -12.43 -31.61
N GLY A 2 13.98 -12.21 -32.18
CA GLY A 2 13.50 -12.22 -31.47
C GLY A 2 13.42 -12.11 -30.68
N GLY A 3 13.84 -11.80 -31.11
CA GLY A 3 13.46 -11.77 -30.42
C GLY A 3 13.44 -11.57 -29.66
N ALA A 4 13.64 -11.52 -30.33
CA ALA A 4 13.33 -11.42 -29.68
C ALA A 4 13.11 -11.29 -29.00
N ALA A 5 13.49 -11.24 -29.70
CA ALA A 5 13.06 -11.25 -29.05
C ALA A 5 12.79 -11.13 -28.33
N GLY A 6 13.41 -10.87 -28.86
CA GLY A 6 12.81 -10.94 -28.24
C GLY A 6 12.67 -10.75 -27.48
N ALA A 7 12.91 -10.66 -28.16
CA ALA A 7 12.41 -10.69 -27.43
C ALA A 7 12.02 -10.61 -26.69
N GLY A 8 12.79 -10.33 -27.32
CA GLY A 8 12.03 -10.49 -26.64
C GLY A 8 11.74 -10.35 -25.74
N GLY A 9 12.17 -10.12 -26.21
CA GLY A 9 11.46 -10.26 -25.48
C GLY A 9 11.28 -10.11 -24.60
N HIS A 10 11.48 -9.90 -24.99
CA HIS A 10 10.91 -9.78 -24.10
C HIS A 10 10.36 -9.94 -23.33
N GLU A 11 10.50 -9.99 -23.84
CA GLU A 11 9.78 -10.11 -23.12
C GLU A 11 9.14 -10.19 -22.25
N GLY A 12 9.87 -9.96 -22.85
CA GLY A 12 9.01 -10.03 -22.15
C GLY A 12 8.64 -9.92 -21.34
N TYR A 13 8.98 -9.62 -21.62
CA TYR A 13 8.50 -9.44 -20.65
C TYR A 13 8.03 -9.29 -19.76
N GLY A 14 8.51 -9.33 -20.22
CA GLY A 14 7.93 -9.17 -19.50
C GLY A 14 7.72 -8.86 -18.64
N ALA A 15 8.14 -8.77 -19.03
CA ALA A 15 8.02 -8.55 -18.15
C ALA A 15 8.07 -8.13 -17.42
N GLY A 16 8.65 -7.90 -17.60
CA GLY A 16 8.64 -7.64 -16.96
C GLY A 16 9.05 -7.17 -16.39
N GLN A 17 9.43 -6.85 -16.73
CA GLN A 17 9.88 -6.38 -16.27
C GLN A 17 10.24 -5.74 -15.87
N ALA A 18 10.54 -5.49 -16.45
CA ALA A 18 11.00 -4.88 -16.09
C ALA A 18 11.45 -4.25 -15.63
N ALA A 19 11.73 -4.03 -15.96
CA ALA A 19 12.20 -3.50 -15.57
C ALA A 19 12.70 -2.95 -14.98
N THR A 20 13.09 -2.91 -15.24
CA THR A 20 13.55 -2.48 -14.56
C THR A 20 14.10 -1.67 -14.13
N THR A 21 14.09 -1.41 -14.48
CA THR A 21 14.94 -0.46 -14.49
C THR A 21 15.24 0.44 -13.32
N GLY A 22 16.04 1.39 -13.24
CA GLY A 22 16.33 2.22 -12.11
C GLY A 22 16.20 1.48 -10.84
N GLN A 23 16.63 0.35 -10.87
CA GLN A 23 16.34 -0.59 -9.85
C GLN A 23 16.92 -0.19 -8.54
N SER A 24 16.11 -0.21 -7.54
CA SER A 24 16.57 -0.12 -6.17
C SER A 24 17.38 -1.37 -5.85
N SER A 25 18.50 -1.20 -5.17
CA SER A 25 19.25 -2.33 -4.64
C SER A 25 18.66 -2.88 -3.34
N ALA A 26 17.65 -2.21 -2.77
CA ALA A 26 17.03 -2.66 -1.54
C ALA A 26 16.24 -3.96 -1.77
N PRO A 27 16.22 -4.85 -0.77
CA PRO A 27 15.40 -6.05 -0.86
C PRO A 27 13.93 -5.69 -1.03
N ARG A 28 13.21 -6.50 -1.79
CA ARG A 28 11.78 -6.32 -1.97
C ARG A 28 11.03 -7.46 -1.31
N ALA A 29 9.88 -7.14 -0.75
CA ALA A 29 8.98 -8.15 -0.23
C ALA A 29 8.44 -9.00 -1.37
N VAL A 30 8.32 -10.30 -1.12
CA VAL A 30 7.66 -11.21 -2.05
C VAL A 30 6.43 -11.75 -1.34
N PHE A 31 5.26 -11.38 -1.85
CA PHE A 31 3.98 -11.84 -1.31
C PHE A 31 3.29 -12.73 -2.32
N ALA A 32 2.41 -13.61 -1.83
CA ALA A 32 1.43 -14.23 -2.71
C ALA A 32 0.64 -13.11 -3.42
N ARG A 33 0.22 -13.38 -4.66
CA ARG A 33 -0.40 -12.35 -5.49
C ARG A 33 -1.56 -11.62 -4.80
N PRO A 34 -2.50 -12.30 -4.13
CA PRO A 34 -3.59 -11.58 -3.46
C PRO A 34 -3.09 -10.65 -2.34
N VAL A 35 -2.10 -11.08 -1.57
CA VAL A 35 -1.54 -10.25 -0.51
C VAL A 35 -0.83 -9.04 -1.10
N GLN A 36 -0.10 -9.21 -2.19
CA GLN A 36 0.51 -8.08 -2.89
C GLN A 36 -0.56 -7.09 -3.34
N GLY A 37 -1.69 -7.60 -3.83
CA GLY A 37 -2.83 -6.75 -4.21
C GLY A 37 -3.37 -5.93 -3.06
N VAL A 38 -3.36 -6.47 -1.84
CA VAL A 38 -3.78 -5.73 -0.65
C VAL A 38 -2.85 -4.54 -0.41
N PHE A 39 -1.55 -4.76 -0.46
CA PHE A 39 -0.58 -3.68 -0.24
C PHE A 39 -0.61 -2.66 -1.37
N ASP A 40 -0.73 -3.08 -2.62
CA ASP A 40 -0.83 -2.16 -3.75
C ASP A 40 -2.07 -1.28 -3.63
N SER A 41 -3.20 -1.86 -3.25
CA SER A 41 -4.45 -1.12 -3.05
C SER A 41 -4.35 -0.17 -1.86
N TYR A 42 -3.66 -0.59 -0.80
CA TYR A 42 -3.39 0.25 0.35
C TYR A 42 -2.62 1.52 -0.06
N ILE A 43 -1.59 1.36 -0.88
CA ILE A 43 -0.80 2.51 -1.36
C ILE A 43 -1.68 3.45 -2.20
N THR A 44 -2.58 2.90 -3.00
CA THR A 44 -3.55 3.71 -3.75
C THR A 44 -4.42 4.54 -2.80
N VAL A 45 -4.91 3.93 -1.72
CA VAL A 45 -5.73 4.64 -0.72
C VAL A 45 -4.90 5.70 -0.01
N GLN A 46 -3.66 5.38 0.34
CA GLN A 46 -2.76 6.33 0.99
C GLN A 46 -2.58 7.59 0.14
N GLY A 47 -2.32 7.42 -1.14
CA GLY A 47 -2.18 8.55 -2.06
C GLY A 47 -3.48 9.33 -2.21
N ALA A 48 -4.62 8.64 -2.27
CA ALA A 48 -5.92 9.28 -2.37
C ALA A 48 -6.23 10.14 -1.15
N LEU A 49 -5.96 9.63 0.05
CA LEU A 49 -6.16 10.39 1.28
C LEU A 49 -5.23 11.61 1.35
N ALA A 50 -3.99 11.46 0.90
CA ALA A 50 -3.05 12.59 0.86
C ALA A 50 -3.53 13.69 -0.09
N GLN A 51 -4.33 13.34 -1.11
CA GLN A 51 -4.91 14.29 -2.05
C GLN A 51 -6.36 14.66 -1.71
N ASP A 52 -6.84 14.28 -0.55
CA ASP A 52 -8.22 14.56 -0.10
C ASP A 52 -9.28 13.98 -1.06
N SER A 53 -9.01 12.83 -1.66
CA SER A 53 -9.88 12.20 -2.66
C SER A 53 -10.67 11.03 -2.07
N LEU A 54 -11.89 11.27 -1.65
CA LEU A 54 -12.76 10.21 -1.13
C LEU A 54 -13.09 9.18 -2.21
N LYS A 55 -13.24 9.62 -3.46
CA LYS A 55 -13.49 8.71 -4.59
C LYS A 55 -12.34 7.73 -4.77
N GLY A 56 -11.10 8.22 -4.70
CA GLY A 56 -9.92 7.37 -4.79
C GLY A 56 -9.84 6.37 -3.65
N VAL A 57 -10.27 6.78 -2.45
CA VAL A 57 -10.35 5.88 -1.29
C VAL A 57 -11.32 4.73 -1.58
N ALA A 58 -12.51 5.04 -2.06
CA ALA A 58 -13.52 4.03 -2.35
C ALA A 58 -13.03 3.03 -3.41
N THR A 59 -12.39 3.53 -4.46
CA THR A 59 -11.83 2.68 -5.51
C THR A 59 -10.77 1.75 -4.95
N GLY A 60 -9.83 2.29 -4.18
CA GLY A 60 -8.75 1.49 -3.59
C GLY A 60 -9.25 0.48 -2.58
N ALA A 61 -10.20 0.88 -1.73
CA ALA A 61 -10.76 -0.02 -0.72
C ALA A 61 -11.53 -1.17 -1.37
N THR A 62 -12.25 -0.92 -2.44
CA THR A 62 -12.95 -1.97 -3.18
C THR A 62 -11.97 -2.98 -3.76
N ALA A 63 -10.88 -2.48 -4.37
CA ALA A 63 -9.84 -3.36 -4.90
C ALA A 63 -9.18 -4.18 -3.80
N MET A 64 -8.95 -3.57 -2.64
CA MET A 64 -8.37 -4.25 -1.49
C MET A 64 -9.29 -5.38 -0.98
N ALA A 65 -10.58 -5.11 -0.90
CA ALA A 65 -11.55 -6.13 -0.47
C ALA A 65 -11.53 -7.35 -1.40
N LYS A 66 -11.45 -7.11 -2.71
CA LYS A 66 -11.35 -8.20 -3.67
C LYS A 66 -10.06 -9.01 -3.48
N ALA A 67 -8.94 -8.33 -3.25
CA ALA A 67 -7.67 -8.99 -3.02
C ALA A 67 -7.72 -9.86 -1.76
N ILE A 68 -8.34 -9.37 -0.69
CA ILE A 68 -8.49 -10.13 0.55
C ILE A 68 -9.31 -11.39 0.31
N GLN A 69 -10.42 -11.28 -0.44
CA GLN A 69 -11.25 -12.44 -0.76
C GLN A 69 -10.49 -13.50 -1.53
N GLY A 70 -9.56 -13.08 -2.38
CA GLY A 70 -8.75 -14.00 -3.17
C GLY A 70 -7.59 -14.64 -2.41
N ASP A 71 -7.34 -14.22 -1.16
CA ASP A 71 -6.21 -14.73 -0.38
C ASP A 71 -6.52 -16.09 0.24
N SER A 72 -5.96 -17.13 -0.34
CA SER A 72 -6.10 -18.50 0.19
C SER A 72 -5.07 -18.80 1.29
N THR A 73 -4.06 -17.95 1.46
CA THR A 73 -2.99 -18.18 2.44
C THR A 73 -3.46 -17.94 3.87
N LYS A 74 -4.46 -17.08 4.04
CA LYS A 74 -5.02 -16.73 5.36
C LYS A 74 -3.97 -16.15 6.32
N THR A 75 -2.93 -15.55 5.79
CA THR A 75 -1.88 -14.95 6.64
C THR A 75 -2.29 -13.58 7.17
N LEU A 76 -3.21 -12.89 6.49
CA LEU A 76 -3.72 -11.60 6.95
C LEU A 76 -4.64 -11.80 8.16
N LEU A 77 -4.57 -10.87 9.10
CA LEU A 77 -5.45 -10.92 10.26
C LEU A 77 -6.90 -10.70 9.83
N PRO A 78 -7.86 -11.42 10.45
CA PRO A 78 -9.27 -11.25 10.10
C PRO A 78 -9.77 -9.81 10.21
N LYS A 79 -9.22 -9.02 11.13
CA LYS A 79 -9.62 -7.62 11.30
C LYS A 79 -9.29 -6.76 10.09
N VAL A 80 -8.33 -7.18 9.24
CA VAL A 80 -7.98 -6.44 8.02
C VAL A 80 -9.19 -6.35 7.09
N ALA A 81 -9.94 -7.44 6.93
CA ALA A 81 -11.16 -7.44 6.11
C ALA A 81 -12.20 -6.45 6.66
N GLN A 82 -12.39 -6.45 7.97
CA GLN A 82 -13.34 -5.54 8.62
C GLN A 82 -12.90 -4.08 8.48
N GLN A 83 -11.62 -3.83 8.66
CA GLN A 83 -11.05 -2.48 8.53
C GLN A 83 -11.15 -1.97 7.09
N THR A 84 -10.94 -2.85 6.12
CA THR A 84 -11.10 -2.53 4.71
C THR A 84 -12.56 -2.19 4.39
N GLN A 85 -13.49 -2.95 4.96
CA GLN A 85 -14.92 -2.69 4.76
C GLN A 85 -15.32 -1.33 5.35
N ALA A 86 -14.82 -1.00 6.53
CA ALA A 86 -15.06 0.30 7.14
C ALA A 86 -14.54 1.44 6.25
N LEU A 87 -13.37 1.22 5.66
CA LEU A 87 -12.77 2.18 4.74
C LEU A 87 -13.64 2.36 3.48
N ALA A 88 -14.08 1.23 2.90
CA ALA A 88 -14.92 1.26 1.70
C ALA A 88 -16.26 1.95 1.95
N ASN A 89 -16.79 1.84 3.16
CA ASN A 89 -18.08 2.40 3.54
C ASN A 89 -17.98 3.83 4.09
N ALA A 90 -16.78 4.39 4.19
CA ALA A 90 -16.60 5.74 4.73
C ALA A 90 -17.32 6.77 3.87
N LYS A 91 -18.05 7.66 4.51
CA LYS A 91 -18.87 8.67 3.81
C LYS A 91 -18.20 10.03 3.73
N ASP A 92 -17.10 10.20 4.45
CA ASP A 92 -16.32 11.43 4.42
C ASP A 92 -14.85 11.10 4.67
N ILE A 93 -14.00 12.11 4.44
CA ILE A 93 -12.57 11.95 4.57
C ILE A 93 -12.17 11.64 6.02
N ALA A 94 -12.83 12.26 6.99
CA ALA A 94 -12.50 12.03 8.40
C ALA A 94 -12.72 10.57 8.80
N SER A 95 -13.86 10.00 8.43
CA SER A 95 -14.15 8.59 8.69
C SER A 95 -13.18 7.67 7.97
N ALA A 96 -12.84 8.01 6.72
CA ALA A 96 -11.87 7.24 5.95
C ALA A 96 -10.51 7.25 6.62
N ARG A 97 -10.07 8.39 7.13
CA ARG A 97 -8.79 8.49 7.82
C ARG A 97 -8.75 7.68 9.11
N ASN A 98 -9.85 7.66 9.86
CA ASN A 98 -9.94 6.83 11.07
C ASN A 98 -9.83 5.34 10.73
N ALA A 99 -10.54 4.88 9.70
CA ALA A 99 -10.46 3.50 9.26
C ALA A 99 -9.04 3.16 8.75
N PHE A 100 -8.44 4.08 8.01
CA PHE A 100 -7.10 3.90 7.48
C PHE A 100 -6.05 3.79 8.57
N LYS A 101 -6.20 4.54 9.65
CA LYS A 101 -5.28 4.48 10.80
C LYS A 101 -5.24 3.06 11.37
N SER A 102 -6.39 2.49 11.63
CA SER A 102 -6.49 1.13 12.18
C SER A 102 -5.93 0.09 11.20
N LEU A 103 -6.27 0.23 9.92
CA LEU A 103 -5.77 -0.66 8.87
C LEU A 103 -4.25 -0.57 8.75
N SER A 104 -3.70 0.65 8.81
CA SER A 104 -2.26 0.86 8.75
C SER A 104 -1.54 0.12 9.86
N ASP A 105 -2.03 0.21 11.09
CA ASP A 105 -1.43 -0.48 12.22
C ASP A 105 -1.43 -1.99 12.01
N SER A 106 -2.52 -2.54 11.47
CA SER A 106 -2.62 -3.97 11.20
C SER A 106 -1.64 -4.42 10.13
N LEU A 107 -1.48 -3.65 9.06
CA LEU A 107 -0.56 -4.00 7.98
C LEU A 107 0.89 -3.82 8.41
N ILE A 108 1.20 -2.82 9.21
CA ILE A 108 2.54 -2.66 9.78
C ILE A 108 2.87 -3.88 10.66
N GLN A 109 1.92 -4.32 11.48
CA GLN A 109 2.12 -5.51 12.30
C GLN A 109 2.33 -6.75 11.44
N TYR A 110 1.55 -6.89 10.35
CA TYR A 110 1.72 -8.00 9.42
C TYR A 110 3.15 -8.06 8.88
N LEU A 111 3.71 -6.91 8.47
CA LEU A 111 5.07 -6.87 7.95
C LEU A 111 6.09 -7.34 8.98
N LYS A 112 5.89 -6.96 10.24
CA LYS A 112 6.75 -7.42 11.34
C LYS A 112 6.63 -8.92 11.56
N ASP A 113 5.41 -9.41 11.62
CA ASP A 113 5.14 -10.83 11.90
C ASP A 113 5.68 -11.72 10.78
N GLN A 114 5.60 -11.28 9.54
CA GLN A 114 6.10 -12.02 8.38
C GLN A 114 7.59 -11.77 8.13
N LYS A 115 8.24 -10.97 8.96
CA LYS A 115 9.66 -10.65 8.85
C LYS A 115 10.03 -10.14 7.46
N VAL A 116 9.19 -9.25 6.94
CA VAL A 116 9.41 -8.64 5.62
C VAL A 116 10.67 -7.77 5.67
N PRO A 117 11.55 -7.84 4.65
CA PRO A 117 12.79 -7.08 4.67
C PRO A 117 12.59 -5.58 4.80
N ALA A 118 13.44 -4.93 5.57
CA ALA A 118 13.47 -3.48 5.68
C ALA A 118 13.73 -2.87 4.30
N GLY A 119 13.07 -1.76 4.00
CA GLY A 119 13.21 -1.08 2.71
C GLY A 119 12.15 -1.47 1.69
N SER A 120 11.36 -2.51 1.96
CA SER A 120 10.24 -2.89 1.08
C SER A 120 9.14 -1.84 1.15
N TYR A 121 8.86 -1.35 2.34
CA TYR A 121 7.93 -0.25 2.60
C TYR A 121 8.52 0.63 3.69
N TYR A 122 8.25 1.92 3.61
CA TYR A 122 8.65 2.85 4.67
C TYR A 122 7.50 3.01 5.65
N VAL A 123 7.81 2.93 6.94
CA VAL A 123 6.86 3.26 7.99
C VAL A 123 7.03 4.73 8.32
N ALA A 124 5.98 5.50 8.16
CA ALA A 124 5.98 6.93 8.45
C ALA A 124 5.05 7.24 9.63
N TYR A 125 5.27 8.35 10.27
CA TYR A 125 4.50 8.77 11.43
C TYR A 125 4.18 10.25 11.37
N CYS A 126 2.93 10.59 11.69
CA CYS A 126 2.47 11.96 11.79
C CYS A 126 2.25 12.30 13.27
N PRO A 127 3.09 13.17 13.88
CA PRO A 127 2.89 13.53 15.29
C PRO A 127 1.61 14.32 15.54
N MET A 128 1.14 15.07 14.53
CA MET A 128 -0.10 15.83 14.66
C MET A 128 -1.32 14.92 14.77
N SER A 129 -1.36 13.87 13.96
CA SER A 129 -2.45 12.90 13.97
C SER A 129 -2.19 11.71 14.90
N LYS A 130 -0.98 11.60 15.41
CA LYS A 130 -0.55 10.46 16.24
C LYS A 130 -0.85 9.14 15.55
N ALA A 131 -0.50 9.06 14.29
CA ALA A 131 -0.86 7.92 13.44
C ALA A 131 0.28 7.57 12.50
N SER A 132 0.41 6.27 12.23
CA SER A 132 1.42 5.74 11.32
C SER A 132 0.78 5.30 10.03
N TRP A 133 1.60 5.18 8.98
CA TRP A 133 1.16 4.62 7.72
C TRP A 133 2.36 4.03 6.98
N LEU A 134 2.08 3.32 5.90
CA LEU A 134 3.10 2.78 5.00
C LEU A 134 3.11 3.58 3.71
N GLN A 135 4.30 3.76 3.14
CA GLN A 135 4.43 4.33 1.80
C GLN A 135 5.64 3.73 1.11
N THR A 136 5.72 3.89 -0.20
CA THR A 136 6.79 3.31 -1.00
C THR A 136 7.90 4.30 -1.33
N ASP A 137 7.64 5.58 -1.14
CA ASP A 137 8.59 6.66 -1.43
C ASP A 137 9.12 7.26 -0.13
N LYS A 138 10.31 7.82 -0.16
CA LYS A 138 10.87 8.53 0.99
C LYS A 138 10.23 9.90 1.20
N THR A 139 9.68 10.49 0.14
CA THR A 139 8.99 11.77 0.24
C THR A 139 7.67 11.57 0.97
N ILE A 140 7.50 12.24 2.10
CA ILE A 140 6.29 12.11 2.91
C ILE A 140 5.06 12.56 2.12
N MET A 141 4.06 11.68 2.07
CA MET A 141 2.74 11.96 1.49
C MET A 141 1.71 11.57 2.55
N ASN A 142 1.38 12.54 3.40
CA ASN A 142 0.63 12.28 4.63
C ASN A 142 -0.87 12.06 4.35
N PRO A 143 -1.40 10.85 4.58
CA PRO A 143 -2.79 10.54 4.32
C PRO A 143 -3.75 11.14 5.35
N TYR A 144 -3.23 11.54 6.51
CA TYR A 144 -4.06 12.03 7.62
C TYR A 144 -4.25 13.55 7.59
N MET A 145 -3.31 14.28 7.01
CA MET A 145 -3.35 15.73 6.98
C MET A 145 -3.82 16.29 5.63
N GLY A 146 -3.73 15.48 4.58
CA GLY A 146 -4.17 15.90 3.26
C GLY A 146 -3.29 16.97 2.63
N LYS A 147 -3.82 17.61 1.57
CA LYS A 147 -3.05 18.54 0.75
C LYS A 147 -2.48 19.72 1.53
N GLY A 148 -3.16 20.15 2.58
CA GLY A 148 -2.72 21.30 3.37
C GLY A 148 -1.40 21.07 4.09
N MET A 149 -1.11 19.85 4.49
CA MET A 149 0.12 19.49 5.20
C MET A 149 0.63 18.14 4.72
N ILE A 150 0.67 17.96 3.42
CA ILE A 150 0.94 16.66 2.79
C ILE A 150 2.34 16.12 3.13
N HIS A 151 3.29 17.00 3.41
CA HIS A 151 4.66 16.58 3.74
C HIS A 151 4.94 16.56 5.25
N CYS A 152 3.92 16.73 6.07
CA CYS A 152 4.07 16.67 7.52
C CYS A 152 4.29 15.21 7.96
N GLY A 153 5.31 14.99 8.76
CA GLY A 153 5.61 13.65 9.26
C GLY A 153 7.06 13.26 9.05
N GLN A 154 7.37 12.04 9.45
CA GLN A 154 8.75 11.56 9.33
C GLN A 154 8.77 10.05 9.10
N ILE A 155 9.80 9.59 8.39
CA ILE A 155 10.04 8.16 8.21
C ILE A 155 10.60 7.60 9.51
N LYS A 156 10.05 6.49 9.98
CA LYS A 156 10.49 5.84 11.21
C LYS A 156 11.31 4.58 10.93
N SER A 157 11.06 3.92 9.81
CA SER A 157 11.84 2.72 9.47
C SER A 157 11.71 2.34 8.00
#